data_7d0396c600240b47725e96b857e9cae9
#
_entry.id   7d0396c600240b47725e96b857e9cae9
#
_cell.length_a   1.000
_cell.length_b   1.000
_cell.length_c   1.000
_cell.angle_alpha   90.00
_cell.angle_beta   90.00
_cell.angle_gamma   90.00
#
_symmetry.space_group_name_H-M   'P 1'
#
loop_
_entity.id
_entity.type
_entity.pdbx_description
1 polymer ?
#
loop_
_entity_poly.entity_id
_entity_poly.type
_entity_poly.pdbx_seq_one_letter_code
_entity_poly.pdbx_strand_id
1 'polypeptide(L)'
;MAVPHESPELLQAQYRAFARQIPMMYFILVTNTWGVASTHIATAPWWLTLAFPILMTVICSWRVLFWWSSVGVMPTPQAALRALNRTNRLCSVIAVSFTVWALTLYPYGDAYTKGHIAFYMAITVIGCIFCLTHLRPAAIKVAVIVNSAFVIFFVSTGNPTFIATAVNVALVSIGLLVIVVGNYRDFTRMIEARLRTEALSNENFRLANLDSLTELPNRRAFFAQLTEAFRTAHAEGRRLAVGILDLDGFKPVNDVHG
;
A
#
# COMPACT_ATOMS: atom_id res chain seq x y z
N MET A 1 1.17 9.17 15.00
CA MET A 1 2.17 8.34 14.27
C MET A 1 2.27 8.86 12.84
N ALA A 2 3.47 9.15 12.37
CA ALA A 2 3.75 9.50 10.97
C ALA A 2 4.13 8.23 10.19
N VAL A 3 4.10 8.32 8.85
CA VAL A 3 4.66 7.28 7.99
C VAL A 3 6.19 7.33 8.17
N PRO A 4 6.86 6.18 8.41
CA PRO A 4 8.31 6.16 8.55
C PRO A 4 9.01 6.72 7.32
N HIS A 5 10.11 7.45 7.50
CA HIS A 5 11.01 7.88 6.42
C HIS A 5 11.89 6.68 6.04
N GLU A 6 11.47 5.95 5.04
CA GLU A 6 12.16 4.81 4.48
C GLU A 6 12.79 5.17 3.12
N SER A 7 13.47 4.22 2.48
CA SER A 7 14.07 4.47 1.16
C SER A 7 13.03 4.97 0.15
N PRO A 8 13.41 5.81 -0.83
CA PRO A 8 12.50 6.32 -1.85
C PRO A 8 11.75 5.23 -2.60
N GLU A 9 12.43 4.12 -2.88
CA GLU A 9 11.90 2.96 -3.60
C GLU A 9 10.83 2.24 -2.78
N LEU A 10 11.07 2.11 -1.47
CA LEU A 10 10.10 1.49 -0.56
C LEU A 10 8.83 2.34 -0.42
N LEU A 11 8.96 3.68 -0.34
CA LEU A 11 7.81 4.59 -0.32
C LEU A 11 6.97 4.48 -1.61
N GLN A 12 7.61 4.37 -2.76
CA GLN A 12 6.91 4.18 -4.04
C GLN A 12 6.23 2.82 -4.13
N ALA A 13 6.90 1.75 -3.67
CA ALA A 13 6.33 0.42 -3.62
C ALA A 13 5.12 0.36 -2.68
N GLN A 14 5.24 0.98 -1.49
CA GLN A 14 4.17 1.11 -0.51
C GLN A 14 2.96 1.87 -1.08
N TYR A 15 3.21 3.00 -1.76
CA TYR A 15 2.15 3.77 -2.41
C TYR A 15 1.39 2.94 -3.45
N ARG A 16 2.10 2.20 -4.32
CA ARG A 16 1.46 1.33 -5.32
C ARG A 16 0.62 0.22 -4.70
N ALA A 17 1.18 -0.48 -3.71
CA ALA A 17 0.46 -1.56 -3.03
C ALA A 17 -0.80 -1.02 -2.36
N PHE A 18 -0.69 0.14 -1.69
CA PHE A 18 -1.79 0.81 -1.03
C PHE A 18 -2.86 1.32 -2.02
N ALA A 19 -2.46 1.92 -3.15
CA ALA A 19 -3.38 2.44 -4.16
C ALA A 19 -4.33 1.37 -4.71
N ARG A 20 -3.90 0.10 -4.75
CA ARG A 20 -4.72 -1.02 -5.20
C ARG A 20 -5.74 -1.50 -4.17
N GLN A 21 -5.43 -1.34 -2.87
CA GLN A 21 -6.29 -1.85 -1.79
C GLN A 21 -7.28 -0.82 -1.26
N ILE A 22 -6.94 0.46 -1.29
CA ILE A 22 -7.75 1.51 -0.68
C ILE A 22 -9.16 1.65 -1.27
N PRO A 23 -9.40 1.46 -2.60
CA PRO A 23 -10.76 1.48 -3.14
C PRO A 23 -11.67 0.44 -2.49
N MET A 24 -11.15 -0.76 -2.19
CA MET A 24 -11.90 -1.82 -1.53
C MET A 24 -12.34 -1.42 -0.11
N MET A 25 -11.47 -0.70 0.62
CA MET A 25 -11.84 -0.17 1.94
C MET A 25 -13.04 0.77 1.87
N TYR A 26 -13.03 1.72 0.93
CA TYR A 26 -14.15 2.64 0.77
C TYR A 26 -15.44 1.93 0.32
N PHE A 27 -15.32 0.92 -0.54
CA PHE A 27 -16.45 0.08 -0.93
C PHE A 27 -17.07 -0.63 0.29
N ILE A 28 -16.26 -1.28 1.14
CA ILE A 28 -16.73 -1.92 2.37
C ILE A 28 -17.42 -0.91 3.29
N LEU A 29 -16.81 0.27 3.49
CA LEU A 29 -17.39 1.32 4.33
C LEU A 29 -18.78 1.75 3.84
N VAL A 30 -18.92 2.05 2.56
CA VAL A 30 -20.17 2.52 1.98
C VAL A 30 -21.24 1.43 2.04
N THR A 31 -20.90 0.21 1.60
CA THR A 31 -21.87 -0.91 1.58
C THR A 31 -22.41 -1.22 2.97
N ASN A 32 -21.51 -1.33 3.96
CA ASN A 32 -21.91 -1.60 5.34
C ASN A 32 -22.72 -0.44 5.94
N THR A 33 -22.40 0.80 5.60
CA THR A 33 -23.14 1.98 6.06
C THR A 33 -24.58 1.99 5.57
N TRP A 34 -24.80 1.71 4.27
CA TRP A 34 -26.14 1.58 3.71
C TRP A 34 -26.90 0.38 4.30
N GLY A 35 -26.19 -0.73 4.62
CA GLY A 35 -26.78 -1.86 5.34
C GLY A 35 -27.39 -1.45 6.67
N VAL A 36 -26.63 -0.73 7.53
CA VAL A 36 -27.13 -0.25 8.82
C VAL A 36 -28.21 0.83 8.65
N ALA A 37 -27.99 1.77 7.74
CA ALA A 37 -28.96 2.84 7.49
C ALA A 37 -30.34 2.29 7.07
N SER A 38 -30.36 1.26 6.20
CA SER A 38 -31.59 0.63 5.74
C SER A 38 -32.41 -0.01 6.85
N THR A 39 -31.77 -0.60 7.86
CA THR A 39 -32.46 -1.23 8.99
C THR A 39 -33.00 -0.21 10.00
N HIS A 40 -32.59 1.04 9.94
CA HIS A 40 -33.03 2.10 10.85
C HIS A 40 -33.89 3.17 10.15
N ILE A 41 -34.22 3.00 8.88
CA ILE A 41 -34.92 4.03 8.09
C ILE A 41 -36.30 4.40 8.64
N ALA A 42 -36.98 3.43 9.24
CA ALA A 42 -38.30 3.62 9.82
C ALA A 42 -38.29 4.18 11.26
N THR A 43 -37.17 4.09 11.96
CA THR A 43 -37.10 4.37 13.42
C THR A 43 -36.22 5.57 13.75
N ALA A 44 -35.21 5.87 12.95
CA ALA A 44 -34.26 6.94 13.21
C ALA A 44 -34.53 8.18 12.30
N PRO A 45 -34.08 9.37 12.71
CA PRO A 45 -34.22 10.58 11.92
C PRO A 45 -33.56 10.46 10.55
N TRP A 46 -34.16 11.10 9.52
CA TRP A 46 -33.69 11.03 8.14
C TRP A 46 -32.24 11.53 7.95
N TRP A 47 -31.76 12.44 8.76
CA TRP A 47 -30.39 12.92 8.68
C TRP A 47 -29.34 11.88 9.11
N LEU A 48 -29.73 10.90 9.94
CA LEU A 48 -28.88 9.75 10.27
C LEU A 48 -28.96 8.64 9.21
N THR A 49 -30.16 8.40 8.67
CA THR A 49 -30.39 7.25 7.78
C THR A 49 -30.20 7.56 6.29
N LEU A 50 -30.26 8.83 5.90
CA LEU A 50 -30.09 9.26 4.49
C LEU A 50 -28.96 10.29 4.34
N ALA A 51 -28.99 11.42 5.07
CA ALA A 51 -28.06 12.51 4.83
C ALA A 51 -26.61 12.11 5.10
N PHE A 52 -26.32 11.47 6.22
CA PHE A 52 -24.96 11.00 6.56
C PHE A 52 -24.46 9.92 5.58
N PRO A 53 -25.20 8.83 5.27
CA PRO A 53 -24.79 7.85 4.26
C PRO A 53 -24.55 8.44 2.89
N ILE A 54 -25.40 9.37 2.42
CA ILE A 54 -25.20 10.06 1.13
C ILE A 54 -23.89 10.87 1.16
N LEU A 55 -23.69 11.70 2.20
CA LEU A 55 -22.48 12.51 2.34
C LEU A 55 -21.22 11.63 2.32
N MET A 56 -21.22 10.55 3.10
CA MET A 56 -20.09 9.62 3.17
C MET A 56 -19.89 8.88 1.84
N THR A 57 -20.95 8.52 1.14
CA THR A 57 -20.88 7.92 -0.19
C THR A 57 -20.19 8.86 -1.17
N VAL A 58 -20.56 10.15 -1.19
CA VAL A 58 -19.94 11.16 -2.07
C VAL A 58 -18.44 11.29 -1.74
N ILE A 59 -18.08 11.43 -0.46
CA ILE A 59 -16.69 11.56 -0.01
C ILE A 59 -15.89 10.31 -0.39
N CYS A 60 -16.41 9.12 -0.09
CA CYS A 60 -15.74 7.86 -0.38
C CYS A 60 -15.59 7.64 -1.88
N SER A 61 -16.63 7.92 -2.68
CA SER A 61 -16.59 7.79 -4.14
C SER A 61 -15.55 8.72 -4.77
N TRP A 62 -15.48 9.98 -4.31
CA TRP A 62 -14.41 10.89 -4.74
C TRP A 62 -13.02 10.37 -4.40
N ARG A 63 -12.85 9.79 -3.22
CA ARG A 63 -11.59 9.18 -2.80
C ARG A 63 -11.24 7.94 -3.64
N VAL A 64 -12.21 7.11 -3.98
CA VAL A 64 -12.02 5.98 -4.89
C VAL A 64 -11.55 6.45 -6.25
N LEU A 65 -12.21 7.43 -6.85
CA LEU A 65 -11.82 8.00 -8.14
C LEU A 65 -10.41 8.57 -8.12
N PHE A 66 -10.06 9.31 -7.05
CA PHE A 66 -8.70 9.83 -6.86
C PHE A 66 -7.64 8.71 -6.84
N TRP A 67 -7.88 7.64 -6.09
CA TRP A 67 -6.93 6.53 -6.01
C TRP A 67 -6.92 5.69 -7.28
N TRP A 68 -8.05 5.52 -7.93
CA TRP A 68 -8.13 4.79 -9.20
C TRP A 68 -7.35 5.50 -10.30
N SER A 69 -7.51 6.82 -10.43
CA SER A 69 -6.73 7.60 -11.39
C SER A 69 -5.22 7.61 -11.10
N SER A 70 -4.84 7.28 -9.88
CA SER A 70 -3.44 7.20 -9.46
C SER A 70 -2.81 5.80 -9.68
N VAL A 71 -3.61 4.80 -10.03
CA VAL A 71 -3.12 3.45 -10.36
C VAL A 71 -2.36 3.51 -11.68
N GLY A 72 -1.10 3.04 -11.68
CA GLY A 72 -0.23 3.07 -12.87
C GLY A 72 0.66 4.30 -12.98
N VAL A 73 0.40 5.36 -12.22
CA VAL A 73 1.27 6.53 -12.18
C VAL A 73 2.35 6.36 -11.09
N MET A 74 3.61 6.65 -11.45
CA MET A 74 4.73 6.64 -10.50
C MET A 74 4.90 8.05 -9.92
N PRO A 75 4.46 8.29 -8.68
CA PRO A 75 4.70 9.58 -8.05
C PRO A 75 6.18 9.72 -7.65
N THR A 76 6.64 10.96 -7.53
CA THR A 76 7.91 11.22 -6.85
C THR A 76 7.83 10.75 -5.39
N PRO A 77 8.94 10.35 -4.75
CA PRO A 77 8.94 9.89 -3.36
C PRO A 77 8.27 10.88 -2.39
N GLN A 78 8.50 12.18 -2.60
CA GLN A 78 7.88 13.25 -1.80
C GLN A 78 6.35 13.33 -2.01
N ALA A 79 5.87 13.13 -3.25
CA ALA A 79 4.44 13.10 -3.54
C ALA A 79 3.78 11.86 -2.93
N ALA A 80 4.44 10.69 -3.00
CA ALA A 80 3.99 9.46 -2.36
C ALA A 80 3.86 9.64 -0.85
N LEU A 81 4.88 10.17 -0.18
CA LEU A 81 4.86 10.42 1.26
C LEU A 81 3.75 11.40 1.66
N ARG A 82 3.55 12.49 0.91
CA ARG A 82 2.46 13.44 1.16
C ARG A 82 1.08 12.80 1.03
N ALA A 83 0.87 11.98 0.00
CA ALA A 83 -0.39 11.27 -0.22
C ALA A 83 -0.68 10.26 0.89
N LEU A 84 0.32 9.46 1.30
CA LEU A 84 0.21 8.49 2.39
C LEU A 84 -0.08 9.19 3.73
N ASN A 85 0.63 10.27 4.04
CA ASN A 85 0.41 11.04 5.27
C ASN A 85 -0.96 11.73 5.29
N ARG A 86 -1.43 12.28 4.17
CA ARG A 86 -2.78 12.84 4.05
C ARG A 86 -3.83 11.76 4.30
N THR A 87 -3.67 10.60 3.69
CA THR A 87 -4.61 9.48 3.87
C THR A 87 -4.58 8.94 5.31
N ASN A 88 -3.40 8.82 5.91
CA ASN A 88 -3.25 8.44 7.32
C ASN A 88 -3.99 9.39 8.29
N ARG A 89 -4.05 10.70 8.00
CA ARG A 89 -4.86 11.66 8.77
C ARG A 89 -6.36 11.49 8.50
N LEU A 90 -6.73 11.37 7.23
CA LEU A 90 -8.13 11.20 6.83
C LEU A 90 -8.74 9.91 7.38
N CYS A 91 -7.99 8.81 7.45
CA CYS A 91 -8.48 7.56 8.05
C CYS A 91 -8.93 7.75 9.51
N SER A 92 -8.24 8.57 10.29
CA SER A 92 -8.66 8.87 11.68
C SER A 92 -9.97 9.65 11.72
N VAL A 93 -10.12 10.67 10.87
CA VAL A 93 -11.36 11.46 10.79
C VAL A 93 -12.53 10.60 10.34
N ILE A 94 -12.34 9.79 9.31
CA ILE A 94 -13.35 8.86 8.80
C ILE A 94 -13.73 7.84 9.88
N ALA A 95 -12.76 7.24 10.58
CA ALA A 95 -13.01 6.27 11.63
C ALA A 95 -13.85 6.88 12.77
N VAL A 96 -13.52 8.08 13.22
CA VAL A 96 -14.32 8.79 14.25
C VAL A 96 -15.73 9.08 13.73
N SER A 97 -15.87 9.62 12.51
CA SER A 97 -17.17 9.97 11.95
C SER A 97 -18.12 8.76 11.84
N PHE A 98 -17.63 7.64 11.30
CA PHE A 98 -18.43 6.42 11.18
C PHE A 98 -18.74 5.79 12.54
N THR A 99 -17.80 5.84 13.49
CA THR A 99 -18.02 5.33 14.85
C THR A 99 -19.07 6.14 15.59
N VAL A 100 -18.96 7.46 15.60
CA VAL A 100 -19.93 8.34 16.25
C VAL A 100 -21.31 8.17 15.62
N TRP A 101 -21.38 8.17 14.29
CA TRP A 101 -22.63 7.94 13.56
C TRP A 101 -23.29 6.61 13.93
N ALA A 102 -22.55 5.51 13.94
CA ALA A 102 -23.08 4.21 14.30
C ALA A 102 -23.64 4.17 15.73
N LEU A 103 -22.90 4.75 16.68
CA LEU A 103 -23.34 4.80 18.08
C LEU A 103 -24.55 5.73 18.29
N THR A 104 -24.71 6.79 17.49
CA THR A 104 -25.89 7.66 17.54
C THR A 104 -27.16 7.00 16.99
N LEU A 105 -27.07 5.93 16.21
CA LEU A 105 -28.20 5.12 15.78
C LEU A 105 -28.72 4.15 16.86
N TYR A 106 -27.88 3.80 17.83
CA TYR A 106 -28.20 2.78 18.84
C TYR A 106 -29.49 3.02 19.62
N PRO A 107 -29.87 4.25 20.06
CA PRO A 107 -31.10 4.51 20.78
C PRO A 107 -32.38 4.24 19.98
N TYR A 108 -32.29 4.28 18.64
CA TYR A 108 -33.46 4.19 17.75
C TYR A 108 -33.82 2.75 17.34
N GLY A 109 -33.02 1.77 17.78
CA GLY A 109 -33.18 0.38 17.35
C GLY A 109 -33.84 -0.52 18.39
N ASP A 110 -34.43 -1.61 17.91
CA ASP A 110 -34.81 -2.78 18.69
C ASP A 110 -33.58 -3.67 19.01
N ALA A 111 -33.79 -4.84 19.62
CA ALA A 111 -32.72 -5.74 19.98
C ALA A 111 -31.91 -6.25 18.76
N TYR A 112 -32.58 -6.46 17.61
CA TYR A 112 -31.96 -6.95 16.37
C TYR A 112 -31.13 -5.87 15.71
N THR A 113 -31.66 -4.67 15.57
CA THR A 113 -30.98 -3.54 14.95
C THR A 113 -29.82 -3.03 15.81
N LYS A 114 -29.92 -3.09 17.14
CA LYS A 114 -28.78 -2.86 18.07
C LYS A 114 -27.66 -3.89 17.85
N GLY A 115 -28.03 -5.17 17.68
CA GLY A 115 -27.11 -6.23 17.29
C GLY A 115 -26.44 -5.97 15.93
N HIS A 116 -27.21 -5.44 14.97
CA HIS A 116 -26.68 -5.08 13.65
C HIS A 116 -25.64 -3.94 13.71
N ILE A 117 -25.84 -2.94 14.59
CA ILE A 117 -24.82 -1.89 14.82
C ILE A 117 -23.52 -2.50 15.37
N ALA A 118 -23.61 -3.39 16.36
CA ALA A 118 -22.44 -4.07 16.89
C ALA A 118 -21.72 -4.89 15.81
N PHE A 119 -22.47 -5.65 15.00
CA PHE A 119 -21.94 -6.41 13.87
C PHE A 119 -21.30 -5.50 12.84
N TYR A 120 -21.97 -4.41 12.46
CA TYR A 120 -21.44 -3.42 11.52
C TYR A 120 -20.07 -2.87 11.96
N MET A 121 -19.98 -2.41 13.23
CA MET A 121 -18.74 -1.86 13.75
C MET A 121 -17.61 -2.92 13.75
N ALA A 122 -17.92 -4.14 14.14
CA ALA A 122 -16.98 -5.26 14.18
C ALA A 122 -16.46 -5.62 12.78
N ILE A 123 -17.35 -5.90 11.83
CA ILE A 123 -16.95 -6.31 10.48
C ILE A 123 -16.22 -5.18 9.73
N THR A 124 -16.66 -3.94 9.96
CA THR A 124 -16.06 -2.78 9.30
C THR A 124 -14.65 -2.51 9.80
N VAL A 125 -14.39 -2.58 11.12
CA VAL A 125 -13.03 -2.37 11.65
C VAL A 125 -12.08 -3.46 11.19
N ILE A 126 -12.51 -4.72 11.16
CA ILE A 126 -11.75 -5.84 10.65
C ILE A 126 -11.39 -5.62 9.17
N GLY A 127 -12.37 -5.29 8.34
CA GLY A 127 -12.16 -4.98 6.92
C GLY A 127 -11.21 -3.80 6.69
N CYS A 128 -11.34 -2.72 7.47
CA CYS A 128 -10.47 -1.57 7.40
C CYS A 128 -9.02 -1.91 7.81
N ILE A 129 -8.80 -2.66 8.90
CA ILE A 129 -7.47 -3.08 9.31
C ILE A 129 -6.79 -3.87 8.19
N PHE A 130 -7.53 -4.81 7.57
CA PHE A 130 -7.01 -5.61 6.46
C PHE A 130 -6.66 -4.76 5.23
N CYS A 131 -7.51 -3.82 4.83
CA CYS A 131 -7.25 -2.93 3.69
C CYS A 131 -6.12 -1.93 3.94
N LEU A 132 -5.78 -1.66 5.21
CA LEU A 132 -4.72 -0.73 5.61
C LEU A 132 -3.38 -1.42 5.89
N THR A 133 -3.19 -2.68 5.49
CA THR A 133 -1.97 -3.47 5.73
C THR A 133 -0.70 -2.74 5.31
N HIS A 134 -0.72 -2.05 4.16
CA HIS A 134 0.42 -1.28 3.65
C HIS A 134 0.55 0.13 4.25
N LEU A 135 -0.39 0.54 5.11
CA LEU A 135 -0.33 1.82 5.84
C LEU A 135 -0.48 1.56 7.34
N ARG A 136 0.47 0.84 7.92
CA ARG A 136 0.50 0.41 9.33
C ARG A 136 0.04 1.48 10.34
N PRO A 137 0.52 2.76 10.28
CA PRO A 137 0.07 3.78 11.22
C PRO A 137 -1.44 4.05 11.15
N ALA A 138 -2.05 3.98 9.95
CA ALA A 138 -3.49 4.16 9.79
C ALA A 138 -4.26 2.95 10.33
N ALA A 139 -3.80 1.72 10.06
CA ALA A 139 -4.42 0.51 10.59
C ALA A 139 -4.48 0.51 12.12
N ILE A 140 -3.38 0.85 12.78
CA ILE A 140 -3.30 0.95 14.25
C ILE A 140 -4.26 2.02 14.77
N LYS A 141 -4.27 3.23 14.17
CA LYS A 141 -5.17 4.31 14.60
C LYS A 141 -6.64 3.94 14.47
N VAL A 142 -7.03 3.37 13.32
CA VAL A 142 -8.41 2.94 13.07
C VAL A 142 -8.80 1.87 14.09
N ALA A 143 -7.95 0.87 14.31
CA ALA A 143 -8.19 -0.17 15.29
C ALA A 143 -8.36 0.41 16.71
N VAL A 144 -7.47 1.30 17.14
CA VAL A 144 -7.55 1.91 18.48
C VAL A 144 -8.82 2.76 18.61
N ILE A 145 -9.12 3.63 17.66
CA ILE A 145 -10.29 4.52 17.71
C ILE A 145 -11.58 3.71 17.80
N VAL A 146 -11.78 2.78 16.86
CA VAL A 146 -13.03 2.03 16.76
C VAL A 146 -13.19 1.04 17.91
N ASN A 147 -12.15 0.26 18.23
CA ASN A 147 -12.25 -0.73 19.32
C ASN A 147 -12.39 -0.08 20.70
N SER A 148 -11.71 1.04 20.97
CA SER A 148 -11.88 1.74 22.25
C SER A 148 -13.32 2.23 22.40
N ALA A 149 -13.88 2.87 21.40
CA ALA A 149 -15.27 3.32 21.42
C ALA A 149 -16.24 2.14 21.52
N PHE A 150 -16.00 1.06 20.78
CA PHE A 150 -16.79 -0.16 20.79
C PHE A 150 -16.82 -0.79 22.20
N VAL A 151 -15.65 -1.03 22.78
CA VAL A 151 -15.53 -1.67 24.09
C VAL A 151 -16.17 -0.79 25.18
N ILE A 152 -15.84 0.50 25.23
CA ILE A 152 -16.38 1.42 26.22
C ILE A 152 -17.90 1.46 26.13
N PHE A 153 -18.46 1.60 24.92
CA PHE A 153 -19.90 1.74 24.74
C PHE A 153 -20.64 0.44 25.06
N PHE A 154 -20.23 -0.69 24.47
CA PHE A 154 -20.96 -1.95 24.62
C PHE A 154 -20.79 -2.58 26.00
N VAL A 155 -19.66 -2.37 26.68
CA VAL A 155 -19.50 -2.77 28.08
C VAL A 155 -20.40 -1.94 28.98
N SER A 156 -20.59 -0.63 28.73
CA SER A 156 -21.47 0.22 29.50
C SER A 156 -22.96 -0.14 29.40
N THR A 157 -23.36 -0.90 28.38
CA THR A 157 -24.74 -1.41 28.24
C THR A 157 -25.12 -2.44 29.32
N GLY A 158 -24.13 -3.06 29.97
CA GLY A 158 -24.33 -4.14 30.93
C GLY A 158 -24.87 -5.46 30.33
N ASN A 159 -25.07 -5.53 29.01
CA ASN A 159 -25.61 -6.72 28.37
C ASN A 159 -24.50 -7.77 28.15
N PRO A 160 -24.62 -9.00 28.69
CA PRO A 160 -23.58 -10.02 28.60
C PRO A 160 -23.19 -10.37 27.16
N THR A 161 -24.15 -10.38 26.23
CA THR A 161 -23.88 -10.68 24.80
C THR A 161 -23.02 -9.59 24.17
N PHE A 162 -23.31 -8.32 24.44
CA PHE A 162 -22.52 -7.20 23.92
C PHE A 162 -21.13 -7.14 24.56
N ILE A 163 -21.00 -7.47 25.85
CA ILE A 163 -19.71 -7.56 26.53
C ILE A 163 -18.86 -8.68 25.89
N ALA A 164 -19.42 -9.88 25.70
CA ALA A 164 -18.72 -10.96 25.02
C ALA A 164 -18.31 -10.60 23.60
N THR A 165 -19.20 -9.93 22.85
CA THR A 165 -18.89 -9.45 21.50
C THR A 165 -17.74 -8.43 21.53
N ALA A 166 -17.72 -7.51 22.50
CA ALA A 166 -16.66 -6.52 22.65
C ALA A 166 -15.29 -7.18 22.91
N VAL A 167 -15.25 -8.18 23.77
CA VAL A 167 -14.03 -8.97 24.03
C VAL A 167 -13.57 -9.69 22.75
N ASN A 168 -14.47 -10.35 22.04
CA ASN A 168 -14.13 -11.07 20.80
C ASN A 168 -13.59 -10.12 19.73
N VAL A 169 -14.23 -8.97 19.51
CA VAL A 169 -13.78 -7.98 18.50
C VAL A 169 -12.41 -7.42 18.86
N ALA A 170 -12.17 -7.14 20.15
CA ALA A 170 -10.87 -6.66 20.62
C ALA A 170 -9.77 -7.72 20.38
N LEU A 171 -10.00 -8.98 20.75
CA LEU A 171 -9.04 -10.05 20.56
C LEU A 171 -8.74 -10.30 19.07
N VAL A 172 -9.77 -10.36 18.23
CA VAL A 172 -9.59 -10.51 16.76
C VAL A 172 -8.82 -9.33 16.19
N SER A 173 -9.13 -8.10 16.62
CA SER A 173 -8.43 -6.90 16.15
C SER A 173 -6.96 -6.91 16.56
N ILE A 174 -6.62 -7.37 17.77
CA ILE A 174 -5.23 -7.52 18.23
C ILE A 174 -4.52 -8.55 17.33
N GLY A 175 -5.13 -9.71 17.10
CA GLY A 175 -4.57 -10.74 16.22
C GLY A 175 -4.31 -10.22 14.81
N LEU A 176 -5.28 -9.49 14.23
CA LEU A 176 -5.11 -8.84 12.93
C LEU A 176 -3.99 -7.80 12.90
N LEU A 177 -3.84 -6.99 13.96
CA LEU A 177 -2.74 -6.03 14.05
C LEU A 177 -1.38 -6.72 14.10
N VAL A 178 -1.26 -7.85 14.78
CA VAL A 178 -0.03 -8.66 14.77
C VAL A 178 0.28 -9.14 13.34
N ILE A 179 -0.74 -9.66 12.62
CA ILE A 179 -0.60 -10.07 11.21
C ILE A 179 -0.20 -8.88 10.32
N VAL A 180 -0.84 -7.72 10.48
CA VAL A 180 -0.52 -6.50 9.71
C VAL A 180 0.93 -6.08 9.93
N VAL A 181 1.41 -6.11 11.17
CA VAL A 181 2.81 -5.77 11.49
C VAL A 181 3.76 -6.78 10.88
N GLY A 182 3.43 -8.08 10.92
CA GLY A 182 4.20 -9.14 10.28
C GLY A 182 4.27 -8.95 8.76
N ASN A 183 3.13 -8.86 8.10
CA ASN A 183 3.02 -8.66 6.65
C ASN A 183 3.78 -7.39 6.18
N TYR A 184 3.74 -6.32 6.96
CA TYR A 184 4.48 -5.10 6.64
C TYR A 184 6.00 -5.34 6.69
N ARG A 185 6.49 -6.07 7.69
CA ARG A 185 7.92 -6.44 7.78
C ARG A 185 8.36 -7.31 6.61
N ASP A 186 7.54 -8.29 6.25
CA ASP A 186 7.83 -9.20 5.13
C ASP A 186 7.82 -8.45 3.80
N PHE A 187 6.87 -7.53 3.62
CA PHE A 187 6.84 -6.64 2.47
C PHE A 187 8.11 -5.78 2.37
N THR A 188 8.55 -5.18 3.46
CA THR A 188 9.78 -4.37 3.49
C THR A 188 11.00 -5.21 3.13
N ARG A 189 11.15 -6.38 3.74
CA ARG A 189 12.25 -7.32 3.43
C ARG A 189 12.24 -7.78 1.97
N MET A 190 11.07 -8.05 1.42
CA MET A 190 10.94 -8.44 0.02
C MET A 190 11.42 -7.34 -0.94
N ILE A 191 11.04 -6.09 -0.68
CA ILE A 191 11.49 -4.95 -1.50
C ILE A 191 13.00 -4.74 -1.37
N GLU A 192 13.55 -4.78 -0.15
CA GLU A 192 15.00 -4.66 0.09
C GLU A 192 15.78 -5.78 -0.59
N ALA A 193 15.33 -7.03 -0.49
CA ALA A 193 15.93 -8.17 -1.15
C ALA A 193 15.92 -8.02 -2.68
N ARG A 194 14.83 -7.54 -3.24
CA ARG A 194 14.70 -7.26 -4.68
C ARG A 194 15.71 -6.21 -5.13
N LEU A 195 15.78 -5.07 -4.43
CA LEU A 195 16.72 -3.98 -4.76
C LEU A 195 18.16 -4.47 -4.69
N ARG A 196 18.50 -5.27 -3.67
CA ARG A 196 19.82 -5.88 -3.55
C ARG A 196 20.13 -6.84 -4.70
N THR A 197 19.17 -7.66 -5.10
CA THR A 197 19.33 -8.58 -6.24
C THR A 197 19.53 -7.81 -7.54
N GLU A 198 18.77 -6.74 -7.79
CA GLU A 198 18.92 -5.86 -8.95
C GLU A 198 20.30 -5.19 -8.96
N ALA A 199 20.79 -4.69 -7.82
CA ALA A 199 22.11 -4.09 -7.69
C ALA A 199 23.24 -5.10 -7.98
N LEU A 200 23.16 -6.30 -7.39
CA LEU A 200 24.12 -7.39 -7.63
C LEU A 200 24.09 -7.86 -9.09
N SER A 201 22.92 -7.95 -9.71
CA SER A 201 22.78 -8.31 -11.12
C SER A 201 23.47 -7.29 -12.04
N ASN A 202 23.26 -6.00 -11.77
CA ASN A 202 23.89 -4.91 -12.51
C ASN A 202 25.43 -4.93 -12.36
N GLU A 203 25.91 -5.16 -11.13
CA GLU A 203 27.36 -5.25 -10.88
C GLU A 203 27.94 -6.48 -11.55
N ASN A 204 27.29 -7.64 -11.47
CA ASN A 204 27.70 -8.84 -12.17
C ASN A 204 27.72 -8.63 -13.70
N PHE A 205 26.72 -7.93 -14.24
CA PHE A 205 26.71 -7.58 -15.66
C PHE A 205 27.90 -6.69 -16.04
N ARG A 206 28.19 -5.67 -15.20
CA ARG A 206 29.33 -4.77 -15.38
C ARG A 206 30.66 -5.54 -15.38
N LEU A 207 30.90 -6.32 -14.33
CA LEU A 207 32.12 -7.13 -14.21
C LEU A 207 32.29 -8.16 -15.32
N ALA A 208 31.18 -8.74 -15.79
CA ALA A 208 31.21 -9.73 -16.85
C ALA A 208 31.43 -9.16 -18.26
N ASN A 209 31.04 -7.89 -18.51
CA ASN A 209 30.96 -7.35 -19.88
C ASN A 209 31.79 -6.09 -20.08
N LEU A 210 32.22 -5.39 -19.06
CA LEU A 210 33.00 -4.16 -19.17
C LEU A 210 34.45 -4.38 -18.70
N ASP A 211 35.37 -3.63 -19.28
CA ASP A 211 36.73 -3.47 -18.80
C ASP A 211 36.75 -2.52 -17.58
N SER A 212 37.48 -2.90 -16.53
CA SER A 212 37.47 -2.18 -15.25
C SER A 212 38.12 -0.80 -15.29
N LEU A 213 38.98 -0.53 -16.29
CA LEU A 213 39.70 0.73 -16.40
C LEU A 213 38.98 1.70 -17.33
N THR A 214 38.51 1.20 -18.47
CA THR A 214 37.95 2.06 -19.53
C THR A 214 36.44 2.11 -19.56
N GLU A 215 35.75 1.23 -18.82
CA GLU A 215 34.30 1.00 -18.87
C GLU A 215 33.75 0.64 -20.29
N LEU A 216 34.64 0.34 -21.23
CA LEU A 216 34.27 -0.17 -22.54
C LEU A 216 33.92 -1.67 -22.47
N PRO A 217 33.20 -2.21 -23.49
CA PRO A 217 32.99 -3.64 -23.56
C PRO A 217 34.31 -4.40 -23.53
N ASN A 218 34.44 -5.35 -22.60
CA ASN A 218 35.61 -6.19 -22.52
C ASN A 218 35.70 -7.15 -23.72
N ARG A 219 36.81 -7.87 -23.88
CA ARG A 219 37.03 -8.81 -24.98
C ARG A 219 35.87 -9.78 -25.20
N ARG A 220 35.29 -10.32 -24.11
CA ARG A 220 34.17 -11.26 -24.17
C ARG A 220 32.91 -10.60 -24.76
N ALA A 221 32.53 -9.44 -24.25
CA ALA A 221 31.39 -8.68 -24.72
C ALA A 221 31.55 -8.22 -26.16
N PHE A 222 32.78 -7.78 -26.54
CA PHE A 222 33.09 -7.40 -27.91
C PHE A 222 32.85 -8.57 -28.91
N PHE A 223 33.37 -9.77 -28.62
CA PHE A 223 33.17 -10.91 -29.52
C PHE A 223 31.70 -11.37 -29.57
N ALA A 224 30.97 -11.29 -28.49
CA ALA A 224 29.55 -11.59 -28.49
C ALA A 224 28.76 -10.61 -29.37
N GLN A 225 29.02 -9.30 -29.24
CA GLN A 225 28.41 -8.27 -30.09
C GLN A 225 28.81 -8.39 -31.55
N LEU A 226 30.10 -8.70 -31.84
CA LEU A 226 30.59 -8.91 -33.18
C LEU A 226 29.91 -10.10 -33.87
N THR A 227 29.73 -11.21 -33.14
CA THR A 227 29.01 -12.40 -33.65
C THR A 227 27.58 -12.07 -34.03
N GLU A 228 26.89 -11.31 -33.18
CA GLU A 228 25.50 -10.90 -33.44
C GLU A 228 25.40 -9.90 -34.59
N ALA A 229 26.31 -8.91 -34.64
CA ALA A 229 26.39 -7.96 -35.76
C ALA A 229 26.67 -8.66 -37.09
N PHE A 230 27.55 -9.67 -37.09
CA PHE A 230 27.84 -10.48 -38.29
C PHE A 230 26.61 -11.25 -38.75
N ARG A 231 25.89 -11.89 -37.81
CA ARG A 231 24.65 -12.64 -38.10
C ARG A 231 23.58 -11.73 -38.72
N THR A 232 23.39 -10.54 -38.15
CA THR A 232 22.42 -9.55 -38.63
C THR A 232 22.81 -9.02 -40.01
N ALA A 233 24.08 -8.64 -40.22
CA ALA A 233 24.57 -8.15 -41.50
C ALA A 233 24.42 -9.22 -42.62
N HIS A 234 24.71 -10.47 -42.29
CA HIS A 234 24.54 -11.58 -43.22
C HIS A 234 23.07 -11.79 -43.63
N ALA A 235 22.16 -11.78 -42.63
CA ALA A 235 20.72 -11.93 -42.89
C ALA A 235 20.14 -10.79 -43.74
N GLU A 236 20.63 -9.56 -43.54
CA GLU A 236 20.18 -8.37 -44.27
C GLU A 236 20.95 -8.08 -45.57
N GLY A 237 21.92 -8.91 -45.92
CA GLY A 237 22.77 -8.69 -47.10
C GLY A 237 23.67 -7.46 -47.00
N ARG A 238 23.96 -7.01 -45.80
CA ARG A 238 24.82 -5.84 -45.52
C ARG A 238 26.28 -6.25 -45.34
N ARG A 239 27.18 -5.30 -45.53
CA ARG A 239 28.59 -5.46 -45.21
C ARG A 239 28.87 -5.04 -43.78
N LEU A 240 29.72 -5.78 -43.07
CA LEU A 240 30.26 -5.44 -41.77
C LEU A 240 31.76 -5.16 -41.91
N ALA A 241 32.23 -4.04 -41.37
CA ALA A 241 33.65 -3.74 -41.27
C ALA A 241 34.07 -3.77 -39.80
N VAL A 242 35.25 -4.35 -39.54
CA VAL A 242 35.82 -4.41 -38.19
C VAL A 242 37.20 -3.77 -38.23
N GLY A 243 37.49 -2.85 -37.34
CA GLY A 243 38.79 -2.20 -37.21
C GLY A 243 39.46 -2.57 -35.88
N ILE A 244 40.77 -2.71 -35.88
CA ILE A 244 41.61 -2.86 -34.70
C ILE A 244 42.55 -1.65 -34.65
N LEU A 245 42.59 -0.97 -33.51
CA LEU A 245 43.51 0.15 -33.25
C LEU A 245 44.44 -0.24 -32.12
N ASP A 246 45.72 0.08 -32.27
CA ASP A 246 46.74 -0.11 -31.25
C ASP A 246 47.52 1.19 -31.05
N LEU A 247 48.02 1.43 -29.87
CA LEU A 247 48.81 2.60 -29.53
C LEU A 247 50.29 2.29 -29.56
N ASP A 248 50.98 2.83 -30.57
CA ASP A 248 52.43 2.67 -30.70
C ASP A 248 53.18 3.26 -29.51
N GLY A 249 54.10 2.46 -28.92
CA GLY A 249 54.90 2.91 -27.80
C GLY A 249 54.16 3.07 -26.46
N PHE A 250 52.94 2.56 -26.33
CA PHE A 250 52.16 2.71 -25.08
C PHE A 250 52.76 1.93 -23.91
N LYS A 251 53.37 0.78 -24.15
CA LYS A 251 53.93 -0.05 -23.10
C LYS A 251 54.97 0.67 -22.21
N PRO A 252 56.00 1.36 -22.75
CA PRO A 252 56.94 2.13 -21.93
C PRO A 252 56.26 3.23 -21.09
N VAL A 253 55.21 3.85 -21.60
CA VAL A 253 54.44 4.89 -20.86
C VAL A 253 53.69 4.27 -19.72
N ASN A 254 53.07 3.12 -19.93
CA ASN A 254 52.33 2.38 -18.91
C ASN A 254 53.27 1.80 -17.82
N ASP A 255 54.46 1.34 -18.20
CA ASP A 255 55.45 0.83 -17.24
C ASP A 255 56.00 1.91 -16.31
N VAL A 256 56.00 3.19 -16.72
CA VAL A 256 56.51 4.34 -15.94
C VAL A 256 55.41 5.04 -15.15
N HIS A 257 54.17 5.13 -15.68
CA HIS A 257 53.12 5.95 -15.15
C HIS A 257 51.87 5.17 -14.75
N GLY A 258 51.79 3.90 -15.05
CA GLY A 258 50.81 2.84 -14.89
C GLY A 258 49.83 2.61 -14.09
#